data_66ac618655cfe4c6c7eb2deede6176c2
#
_entry.id   66ac618655cfe4c6c7eb2deede6176c2
#
_cell.length_a   1.000
_cell.length_b   1.000
_cell.length_c   1.000
_cell.angle_alpha   90.00
_cell.angle_beta   90.00
_cell.angle_gamma   90.00
#
_symmetry.space_group_name_H-M   'P 1'
#
loop_
_entity.id
_entity.type
_entity.pdbx_description
1 polymer ?
#
loop_
_entity_poly.entity_id
_entity_poly.type
_entity_poly.pdbx_seq_one_letter_code
_entity_poly.pdbx_strand_id
1 'polypeptide(L)'
;MAGTADVSRFVLPEEARVLVVVEGTGASNCDVYAFERSSTAANWEKRVETTGHLGMNGMSNHRQSGDKTTPIGVFKMNTPFGQAKTEAGFPSDYIQVDTSYVWEDDSNRLVKGSTREGEQVGTSGYAGYYDYVIDAGFNPNGIKNQGSALFLHCSGEFKDYTSGCVAIDREQMKQIMQLYGKYGSGASFIAQAPKGTFGQIYNTYGVNQGLSPDGNF
;
A
#
# COMPACT_ATOMS: atom_id res chain seq x y z
N MET A 1 -2.45 -10.21 25.23
CA MET A 1 -3.06 -9.74 23.96
C MET A 1 -1.94 -9.06 23.19
N ALA A 2 -1.72 -9.45 21.94
CA ALA A 2 -0.78 -8.74 21.07
C ALA A 2 -1.29 -7.31 20.88
N GLY A 3 -0.47 -6.32 21.26
CA GLY A 3 -0.85 -4.90 21.17
C GLY A 3 -0.86 -4.43 19.71
N THR A 4 -1.62 -3.37 19.44
CA THR A 4 -1.54 -2.61 18.20
C THR A 4 -0.13 -2.02 18.02
N ALA A 5 0.27 -1.74 16.77
CA ALA A 5 1.54 -1.11 16.47
C ALA A 5 1.73 0.20 17.26
N ASP A 6 2.89 0.37 17.88
CA ASP A 6 3.27 1.65 18.48
C ASP A 6 3.90 2.53 17.40
N VAL A 7 3.09 3.42 16.85
CA VAL A 7 3.50 4.27 15.71
C VAL A 7 4.65 5.21 16.03
N SER A 8 4.89 5.53 17.30
CA SER A 8 6.01 6.39 17.72
C SER A 8 7.38 5.73 17.55
N ARG A 9 7.42 4.40 17.41
CA ARG A 9 8.65 3.61 17.27
C ARG A 9 9.16 3.47 15.85
N PHE A 10 8.35 3.82 14.84
CA PHE A 10 8.81 3.75 13.46
C PHE A 10 9.91 4.75 13.17
N VAL A 11 11.04 4.26 12.67
CA VAL A 11 12.15 5.08 12.17
C VAL A 11 11.88 5.40 10.70
N LEU A 12 11.45 6.63 10.45
CA LEU A 12 11.05 7.12 9.13
C LEU A 12 11.84 8.38 8.77
N PRO A 13 11.96 8.71 7.47
CA PRO A 13 12.55 9.96 7.03
C PRO A 13 11.88 11.20 7.65
N GLU A 14 12.62 12.30 7.73
CA GLU A 14 12.12 13.56 8.31
C GLU A 14 10.90 14.12 7.59
N GLU A 15 10.76 13.86 6.29
CA GLU A 15 9.61 14.25 5.49
C GLU A 15 8.33 13.46 5.76
N ALA A 16 8.40 12.35 6.49
CA ALA A 16 7.23 11.52 6.77
C ALA A 16 6.15 12.29 7.54
N ARG A 17 4.94 12.34 6.96
CA ARG A 17 3.76 13.02 7.51
C ARG A 17 2.54 12.13 7.60
N VAL A 18 2.48 11.06 6.79
CA VAL A 18 1.41 10.08 6.77
C VAL A 18 2.01 8.70 6.95
N LEU A 19 1.44 7.91 7.85
CA LEU A 19 1.78 6.51 8.06
C LEU A 19 0.50 5.68 8.04
N VAL A 20 0.38 4.83 7.04
CA VAL A 20 -0.66 3.79 7.01
C VAL A 20 -0.10 2.54 7.70
N VAL A 21 -0.85 1.98 8.63
CA VAL A 21 -0.50 0.76 9.36
C VAL A 21 -1.50 -0.33 9.02
N VAL A 22 -1.01 -1.45 8.52
CA VAL A 22 -1.81 -2.63 8.14
C VAL A 22 -1.45 -3.78 9.09
N GLU A 23 -2.37 -4.12 9.96
CA GLU A 23 -2.24 -5.21 10.93
C GLU A 23 -2.97 -6.46 10.45
N GLY A 24 -2.25 -7.49 10.02
CA GLY A 24 -2.86 -8.77 9.65
C GLY A 24 -3.48 -9.44 10.89
N THR A 25 -4.78 -9.71 10.86
CA THR A 25 -5.54 -10.28 11.99
C THR A 25 -5.79 -11.78 11.86
N GLY A 26 -5.38 -12.36 10.76
CA GLY A 26 -5.50 -13.79 10.47
C GLY A 26 -6.10 -14.06 9.09
N ALA A 27 -5.71 -15.14 8.46
CA ALA A 27 -6.04 -15.48 7.07
C ALA A 27 -5.80 -14.26 6.15
N SER A 28 -6.81 -13.79 5.44
CA SER A 28 -6.76 -12.62 4.55
C SER A 28 -7.38 -11.35 5.15
N ASN A 29 -7.55 -11.27 6.46
CA ASN A 29 -8.16 -10.12 7.12
C ASN A 29 -7.10 -9.20 7.74
N CYS A 30 -7.41 -7.90 7.79
CA CYS A 30 -6.57 -6.91 8.47
C CYS A 30 -7.38 -5.78 9.10
N ASP A 31 -6.76 -5.14 10.10
CA ASP A 31 -7.13 -3.80 10.55
C ASP A 31 -6.21 -2.81 9.86
N VAL A 32 -6.75 -1.67 9.42
CA VAL A 32 -5.98 -0.61 8.74
C VAL A 32 -6.22 0.71 9.44
N TYR A 33 -5.12 1.39 9.73
CA TYR A 33 -5.11 2.71 10.36
C TYR A 33 -4.30 3.67 9.50
N ALA A 34 -4.71 4.94 9.44
CA ALA A 34 -3.86 5.98 8.90
C ALA A 34 -3.63 7.05 9.96
N PHE A 35 -2.37 7.42 10.10
CA PHE A 35 -1.91 8.42 11.04
C PHE A 35 -1.30 9.60 10.29
N GLU A 36 -1.42 10.77 10.89
CA GLU A 36 -0.87 12.04 10.40
C GLU A 36 -0.03 12.70 11.50
N ARG A 37 1.05 13.38 11.10
CA ARG A 37 1.76 14.33 11.97
C ARG A 37 2.10 15.60 11.20
N SER A 38 2.02 16.74 11.87
CA SER A 38 2.30 18.05 11.24
C SER A 38 3.80 18.33 11.07
N SER A 39 4.65 17.70 11.89
CA SER A 39 6.11 17.83 11.84
C SER A 39 6.77 16.60 12.44
N THR A 40 8.09 16.49 12.32
CA THR A 40 8.87 15.39 12.92
C THR A 40 8.77 15.36 14.45
N ALA A 41 8.62 16.53 15.08
CA ALA A 41 8.48 16.65 16.52
C ALA A 41 7.04 16.46 17.03
N ALA A 42 6.06 16.43 16.12
CA ALA A 42 4.66 16.24 16.50
C ALA A 42 4.34 14.76 16.70
N ASN A 43 3.38 14.49 17.59
CA ASN A 43 2.85 13.15 17.77
C ASN A 43 2.02 12.72 16.53
N TRP A 44 2.01 11.42 16.29
CA TRP A 44 1.11 10.83 15.31
C TRP A 44 -0.34 10.87 15.82
N GLU A 45 -1.25 11.37 15.00
CA GLU A 45 -2.67 11.42 15.27
C GLU A 45 -3.42 10.48 14.32
N LYS A 46 -4.24 9.59 14.86
CA LYS A 46 -5.05 8.67 14.05
C LYS A 46 -6.14 9.46 13.32
N ARG A 47 -6.23 9.29 12.01
CA ARG A 47 -7.21 9.92 11.12
C ARG A 47 -8.19 8.93 10.51
N VAL A 48 -7.75 7.71 10.25
CA VAL A 48 -8.56 6.65 9.64
C VAL A 48 -8.40 5.38 10.44
N GLU A 49 -9.49 4.64 10.58
CA GLU A 49 -9.54 3.30 11.14
C GLU A 49 -10.59 2.50 10.37
N THR A 50 -10.21 1.36 9.84
CA THR A 50 -11.09 0.48 9.08
C THR A 50 -10.57 -0.96 9.12
N THR A 51 -11.40 -1.89 8.68
CA THR A 51 -10.99 -3.26 8.38
C THR A 51 -10.77 -3.42 6.88
N GLY A 52 -10.08 -4.48 6.48
CA GLY A 52 -9.83 -4.76 5.09
C GLY A 52 -9.36 -6.18 4.83
N HIS A 53 -8.89 -6.40 3.61
CA HIS A 53 -8.45 -7.71 3.15
C HIS A 53 -7.01 -7.65 2.63
N LEU A 54 -6.32 -8.76 2.83
CA LEU A 54 -4.94 -9.02 2.41
C LEU A 54 -4.87 -10.09 1.33
N GLY A 55 -3.65 -10.42 0.95
CA GLY A 55 -3.37 -11.60 0.11
C GLY A 55 -4.04 -12.87 0.66
N MET A 56 -4.58 -13.69 -0.24
CA MET A 56 -5.26 -14.95 0.08
C MET A 56 -4.45 -15.84 1.04
N ASN A 57 -3.14 -15.81 0.92
CA ASN A 57 -2.21 -16.62 1.74
C ASN A 57 -1.59 -15.82 2.89
N GLY A 58 -2.21 -14.70 3.29
CA GLY A 58 -1.76 -13.88 4.41
C GLY A 58 -0.58 -12.98 4.08
N MET A 59 0.39 -12.87 4.97
CA MET A 59 1.54 -11.97 4.86
C MET A 59 2.86 -12.74 4.86
N SER A 60 3.86 -12.22 4.14
CA SER A 60 5.18 -12.86 4.02
C SER A 60 6.29 -11.81 3.93
N ASN A 61 7.42 -12.07 4.59
CA ASN A 61 8.68 -11.36 4.38
C ASN A 61 9.57 -12.00 3.30
N HIS A 62 9.10 -13.10 2.70
CA HIS A 62 9.72 -13.81 1.58
C HIS A 62 8.84 -13.80 0.33
N ARG A 63 8.08 -12.73 0.13
CA ARG A 63 7.11 -12.68 -0.96
C ARG A 63 7.75 -12.96 -2.32
N GLN A 64 7.04 -13.74 -3.14
CA GLN A 64 7.38 -14.03 -4.54
C GLN A 64 6.17 -13.78 -5.45
N SER A 65 6.45 -13.54 -6.74
CA SER A 65 5.40 -13.38 -7.75
C SER A 65 4.44 -14.57 -7.74
N GLY A 66 3.14 -14.28 -7.66
CA GLY A 66 2.08 -15.30 -7.70
C GLY A 66 1.83 -16.06 -6.39
N ASP A 67 2.55 -15.81 -5.31
CA ASP A 67 2.36 -16.50 -4.03
C ASP A 67 1.13 -16.02 -3.25
N LYS A 68 0.49 -14.93 -3.69
CA LYS A 68 -0.72 -14.33 -3.10
C LYS A 68 -0.55 -13.91 -1.64
N THR A 69 0.64 -13.49 -1.26
CA THR A 69 0.91 -12.92 0.06
C THR A 69 1.04 -11.40 -0.01
N THR A 70 0.68 -10.71 1.05
CA THR A 70 0.97 -9.29 1.26
C THR A 70 2.38 -9.16 1.86
N PRO A 71 3.25 -8.30 1.32
CA PRO A 71 4.60 -8.17 1.84
C PRO A 71 4.63 -7.56 3.24
N ILE A 72 5.47 -8.13 4.11
CA ILE A 72 5.78 -7.56 5.42
C ILE A 72 6.90 -6.53 5.27
N GLY A 73 6.74 -5.35 5.86
CA GLY A 73 7.77 -4.32 5.83
C GLY A 73 7.22 -2.90 5.96
N VAL A 74 8.11 -1.93 5.77
CA VAL A 74 7.80 -0.50 5.73
C VAL A 74 8.22 0.06 4.39
N PHE A 75 7.28 0.66 3.67
CA PHE A 75 7.48 1.10 2.29
C PHE A 75 7.06 2.56 2.11
N LYS A 76 7.63 3.23 1.13
CA LYS A 76 7.25 4.57 0.70
C LYS A 76 6.17 4.50 -0.37
N MET A 77 4.98 4.96 -0.03
CA MET A 77 3.86 4.98 -0.97
C MET A 77 4.14 5.95 -2.12
N ASN A 78 3.69 5.60 -3.31
CA ASN A 78 3.86 6.42 -4.50
C ASN A 78 2.73 6.19 -5.52
N THR A 79 2.75 6.90 -6.64
CA THR A 79 1.87 6.73 -7.80
C THR A 79 0.39 6.62 -7.41
N PRO A 80 -0.25 7.74 -7.01
CA PRO A 80 -1.67 7.77 -6.77
C PRO A 80 -2.43 7.75 -8.11
N PHE A 81 -3.36 6.80 -8.26
CA PHE A 81 -4.17 6.69 -9.48
C PHE A 81 -5.53 6.07 -9.20
N GLY A 82 -6.37 5.98 -10.23
CA GLY A 82 -7.62 5.25 -10.16
C GLY A 82 -8.50 5.45 -11.37
N GLN A 83 -9.54 4.64 -11.47
CA GLN A 83 -10.54 4.76 -12.54
C GLN A 83 -11.53 5.91 -12.26
N ALA A 84 -11.79 6.20 -11.00
CA ALA A 84 -12.65 7.31 -10.62
C ALA A 84 -11.97 8.66 -10.83
N LYS A 85 -12.77 9.70 -10.97
CA LYS A 85 -12.29 11.07 -11.09
C LYS A 85 -11.62 11.52 -9.80
N THR A 86 -10.69 12.45 -9.95
CA THR A 86 -10.10 13.17 -8.81
C THR A 86 -11.17 13.90 -8.00
N GLU A 87 -10.97 14.01 -6.70
CA GLU A 87 -11.83 14.75 -5.79
C GLU A 87 -11.03 15.83 -5.02
N ALA A 88 -11.73 16.70 -4.33
CA ALA A 88 -11.10 17.73 -3.51
C ALA A 88 -10.12 17.13 -2.48
N GLY A 89 -8.93 17.68 -2.39
CA GLY A 89 -7.87 17.22 -1.51
C GLY A 89 -7.02 16.05 -2.05
N PHE A 90 -7.32 15.55 -3.24
CA PHE A 90 -6.48 14.55 -3.89
C PHE A 90 -5.13 15.15 -4.33
N PRO A 91 -4.08 14.32 -4.43
CA PRO A 91 -2.78 14.80 -4.87
C PRO A 91 -2.83 15.35 -6.30
N SER A 92 -2.05 16.39 -6.57
CA SER A 92 -1.99 17.04 -7.89
C SER A 92 -1.45 16.13 -8.99
N ASP A 93 -0.72 15.09 -8.62
CA ASP A 93 -0.16 14.05 -9.50
C ASP A 93 -1.05 12.79 -9.58
N TYR A 94 -2.29 12.85 -9.09
CA TYR A 94 -3.26 11.77 -9.26
C TYR A 94 -3.53 11.52 -10.75
N ILE A 95 -3.44 10.27 -11.17
CA ILE A 95 -3.65 9.86 -12.55
C ILE A 95 -4.99 9.14 -12.67
N GLN A 96 -5.95 9.75 -13.36
CA GLN A 96 -7.16 9.03 -13.77
C GLN A 96 -6.80 8.10 -14.93
N VAL A 97 -6.95 6.78 -14.71
CA VAL A 97 -6.59 5.75 -15.68
C VAL A 97 -7.78 5.31 -16.52
N ASP A 98 -7.49 4.93 -17.76
CA ASP A 98 -8.38 4.27 -18.69
C ASP A 98 -7.70 3.02 -19.28
N THR A 99 -8.31 2.38 -20.28
CA THR A 99 -7.79 1.14 -20.89
C THR A 99 -6.43 1.29 -21.59
N SER A 100 -5.90 2.50 -21.72
CA SER A 100 -4.56 2.73 -22.27
C SER A 100 -3.44 2.59 -21.25
N TYR A 101 -3.76 2.43 -19.94
CA TYR A 101 -2.77 2.32 -18.89
C TYR A 101 -2.54 0.87 -18.48
N VAL A 102 -1.27 0.53 -18.31
CA VAL A 102 -0.77 -0.77 -17.83
C VAL A 102 0.14 -0.53 -16.63
N TRP A 103 -0.04 -1.29 -15.57
CA TRP A 103 1.01 -1.43 -14.56
C TRP A 103 1.93 -2.54 -14.99
N GLU A 104 3.10 -2.19 -15.52
CA GLU A 104 4.06 -3.15 -16.07
C GLU A 104 4.68 -4.02 -14.97
N ASP A 105 4.76 -5.32 -15.22
CA ASP A 105 5.34 -6.27 -14.26
C ASP A 105 6.85 -6.10 -14.10
N ASP A 106 7.57 -5.90 -15.20
CA ASP A 106 9.03 -5.80 -15.19
C ASP A 106 9.55 -4.51 -14.57
N SER A 107 8.92 -3.38 -14.88
CA SER A 107 9.32 -2.08 -14.35
C SER A 107 8.67 -1.75 -13.01
N ASN A 108 7.60 -2.46 -12.66
CA ASN A 108 6.72 -2.19 -11.53
C ASN A 108 6.24 -0.73 -11.51
N ARG A 109 5.75 -0.25 -12.64
CA ARG A 109 5.32 1.15 -12.84
C ARG A 109 4.08 1.26 -13.73
N LEU A 110 3.33 2.34 -13.51
CA LEU A 110 2.20 2.73 -14.34
C LEU A 110 2.70 3.38 -15.64
N VAL A 111 2.32 2.81 -16.79
CA VAL A 111 2.74 3.29 -18.11
C VAL A 111 1.54 3.41 -19.05
N LYS A 112 1.38 4.59 -19.66
CA LYS A 112 0.36 4.82 -20.69
C LYS A 112 0.83 4.29 -22.04
N GLY A 113 -0.03 3.53 -22.72
CA GLY A 113 0.25 2.99 -24.06
C GLY A 113 1.26 1.85 -24.07
N SER A 114 1.54 1.24 -22.92
CA SER A 114 2.44 0.09 -22.85
C SER A 114 1.86 -1.13 -23.55
N THR A 115 2.74 -1.88 -24.22
CA THR A 115 2.44 -3.20 -24.81
C THR A 115 3.11 -4.33 -24.03
N ARG A 116 3.75 -4.02 -22.89
CA ARG A 116 4.38 -4.99 -22.02
C ARG A 116 3.36 -5.73 -21.17
N GLU A 117 3.77 -6.88 -20.66
CA GLU A 117 2.98 -7.64 -19.68
C GLU A 117 2.77 -6.82 -18.40
N GLY A 118 1.58 -6.97 -17.80
CA GLY A 118 1.21 -6.28 -16.58
C GLY A 118 -0.30 -6.21 -16.36
N GLU A 119 -0.69 -5.52 -15.32
CA GLU A 119 -2.10 -5.31 -15.01
C GLU A 119 -2.71 -4.18 -15.85
N GLN A 120 -3.79 -4.51 -16.54
CA GLN A 120 -4.60 -3.57 -17.33
C GLN A 120 -5.53 -2.76 -16.40
N VAL A 121 -4.95 -1.87 -15.62
CA VAL A 121 -5.59 -1.21 -14.45
C VAL A 121 -6.83 -0.38 -14.78
N GLY A 122 -7.01 0.02 -16.03
CA GLY A 122 -8.16 0.82 -16.48
C GLY A 122 -9.32 0.00 -17.07
N THR A 123 -9.26 -1.34 -17.04
CA THR A 123 -10.31 -2.19 -17.58
C THR A 123 -11.48 -2.38 -16.62
N SER A 124 -12.64 -2.76 -17.15
CA SER A 124 -13.85 -3.01 -16.36
C SER A 124 -13.72 -4.15 -15.34
N GLY A 125 -12.73 -5.06 -15.51
CA GLY A 125 -12.45 -6.12 -14.54
C GLY A 125 -11.98 -5.61 -13.18
N TYR A 126 -11.47 -4.37 -13.11
CA TYR A 126 -11.05 -3.70 -11.88
C TYR A 126 -12.02 -2.61 -11.41
N ALA A 127 -13.17 -2.46 -12.04
CA ALA A 127 -14.17 -1.47 -11.64
C ALA A 127 -14.60 -1.67 -10.16
N GLY A 128 -14.66 -0.58 -9.40
CA GLY A 128 -14.92 -0.61 -7.97
C GLY A 128 -13.69 -0.94 -7.13
N TYR A 129 -12.81 -1.84 -7.58
CA TYR A 129 -11.56 -2.17 -6.88
C TYR A 129 -10.48 -1.09 -7.08
N TYR A 130 -10.34 -0.61 -8.31
CA TYR A 130 -9.35 0.41 -8.66
C TYR A 130 -9.96 1.79 -8.87
N ASP A 131 -11.06 2.10 -8.16
CA ASP A 131 -11.60 3.46 -8.12
C ASP A 131 -10.55 4.43 -7.58
N TYR A 132 -9.89 4.09 -6.48
CA TYR A 132 -8.78 4.82 -5.88
C TYR A 132 -7.67 3.84 -5.51
N VAL A 133 -6.45 4.13 -5.90
CA VAL A 133 -5.27 3.27 -5.71
C VAL A 133 -4.06 4.12 -5.36
N ILE A 134 -3.25 3.62 -4.43
CA ILE A 134 -1.89 4.13 -4.19
C ILE A 134 -0.95 2.93 -4.19
N ASP A 135 0.14 2.99 -4.95
CA ASP A 135 1.19 1.97 -4.87
C ASP A 135 1.79 1.94 -3.47
N ALA A 136 1.84 0.77 -2.86
CA ALA A 136 2.43 0.60 -1.55
C ALA A 136 3.95 0.85 -1.52
N GLY A 137 4.61 0.83 -2.69
CA GLY A 137 6.04 1.06 -2.81
C GLY A 137 6.91 -0.18 -2.60
N PHE A 138 6.31 -1.36 -2.58
CA PHE A 138 7.06 -2.62 -2.56
C PHE A 138 7.77 -2.85 -3.89
N ASN A 139 9.00 -3.37 -3.84
CA ASN A 139 9.82 -3.70 -5.02
C ASN A 139 9.96 -2.53 -6.02
N PRO A 140 10.38 -1.35 -5.60
CA PRO A 140 10.40 -0.15 -6.45
C PRO A 140 11.37 -0.25 -7.63
N ASN A 141 12.29 -1.20 -7.59
CA ASN A 141 13.28 -1.44 -8.65
C ASN A 141 12.87 -2.55 -9.64
N GLY A 142 11.68 -3.13 -9.51
CA GLY A 142 11.20 -4.18 -10.42
C GLY A 142 12.06 -5.44 -10.40
N ILE A 143 12.56 -5.85 -9.23
CA ILE A 143 13.36 -7.07 -9.10
C ILE A 143 12.50 -8.26 -9.50
N LYS A 144 12.98 -9.02 -10.47
CA LYS A 144 12.26 -10.17 -11.04
C LYS A 144 11.89 -11.20 -9.96
N ASN A 145 10.69 -11.74 -10.06
CA ASN A 145 10.11 -12.74 -9.15
C ASN A 145 9.75 -12.23 -7.74
N GLN A 146 9.97 -10.96 -7.41
CA GLN A 146 9.55 -10.40 -6.12
C GLN A 146 8.07 -9.98 -6.10
N GLY A 147 7.51 -9.73 -7.27
CA GLY A 147 6.14 -9.26 -7.46
C GLY A 147 6.05 -7.79 -7.84
N SER A 148 4.94 -7.46 -8.48
CA SER A 148 4.56 -6.13 -8.96
C SER A 148 3.14 -5.81 -8.55
N ALA A 149 2.69 -4.57 -8.76
CA ALA A 149 1.31 -4.15 -8.54
C ALA A 149 0.80 -4.46 -7.11
N LEU A 150 1.58 -4.17 -6.09
CA LEU A 150 1.20 -4.31 -4.69
C LEU A 150 0.65 -2.98 -4.19
N PHE A 151 -0.68 -2.85 -4.20
CA PHE A 151 -1.39 -1.61 -3.96
C PHE A 151 -2.15 -1.58 -2.64
N LEU A 152 -2.46 -0.37 -2.18
CA LEU A 152 -3.60 -0.08 -1.33
C LEU A 152 -4.73 0.41 -2.24
N HIS A 153 -5.90 -0.24 -2.21
CA HIS A 153 -7.03 0.05 -3.11
C HIS A 153 -8.40 -0.18 -2.46
N CYS A 154 -9.47 0.08 -3.18
CA CYS A 154 -10.83 -0.15 -2.71
C CYS A 154 -11.18 -1.64 -2.66
N SER A 155 -11.99 -2.07 -1.68
CA SER A 155 -12.34 -3.49 -1.50
C SER A 155 -13.30 -4.05 -2.54
N GLY A 156 -14.08 -3.21 -3.23
CA GLY A 156 -15.13 -3.70 -4.13
C GLY A 156 -16.21 -4.51 -3.40
N GLU A 157 -17.05 -5.22 -4.15
CA GLU A 157 -18.24 -5.88 -3.56
C GLU A 157 -18.10 -7.41 -3.35
N PHE A 158 -17.09 -8.09 -3.90
CA PHE A 158 -17.20 -9.54 -4.10
C PHE A 158 -16.02 -10.40 -3.65
N LYS A 159 -14.98 -9.86 -3.00
CA LYS A 159 -13.82 -10.68 -2.59
C LYS A 159 -13.37 -10.38 -1.17
N ASP A 160 -13.19 -11.44 -0.40
CA ASP A 160 -12.68 -11.40 0.98
C ASP A 160 -11.15 -11.57 1.01
N TYR A 161 -10.45 -11.44 -0.12
CA TYR A 161 -9.01 -11.56 -0.25
C TYR A 161 -8.50 -10.88 -1.52
N THR A 162 -7.19 -10.65 -1.56
CA THR A 162 -6.48 -10.12 -2.72
C THR A 162 -5.40 -11.10 -3.21
N SER A 163 -4.67 -10.73 -4.23
CA SER A 163 -3.45 -11.44 -4.67
C SER A 163 -2.16 -10.89 -4.03
N GLY A 164 -2.31 -10.05 -2.99
CA GLY A 164 -1.18 -9.45 -2.25
C GLY A 164 -1.39 -7.97 -1.91
N CYS A 165 -2.28 -7.27 -2.61
CA CYS A 165 -2.68 -5.91 -2.27
C CYS A 165 -3.38 -5.85 -0.90
N VAL A 166 -3.55 -4.64 -0.41
CA VAL A 166 -4.44 -4.33 0.73
C VAL A 166 -5.68 -3.63 0.19
N ALA A 167 -6.85 -4.19 0.47
CA ALA A 167 -8.14 -3.66 0.03
C ALA A 167 -8.95 -3.17 1.23
N ILE A 168 -9.45 -1.94 1.16
CA ILE A 168 -10.26 -1.30 2.20
C ILE A 168 -11.51 -0.65 1.62
N ASP A 169 -12.44 -0.27 2.48
CA ASP A 169 -13.63 0.46 2.08
C ASP A 169 -13.29 1.73 1.28
N ARG A 170 -14.11 2.04 0.29
CA ARG A 170 -13.89 3.14 -0.66
C ARG A 170 -13.81 4.52 0.01
N GLU A 171 -14.62 4.77 1.04
CA GLU A 171 -14.60 6.07 1.74
C GLU A 171 -13.33 6.24 2.57
N GLN A 172 -12.85 5.20 3.22
CA GLN A 172 -11.57 5.24 3.94
C GLN A 172 -10.39 5.32 2.96
N MET A 173 -10.46 4.65 1.81
CA MET A 173 -9.46 4.81 0.76
C MET A 173 -9.39 6.25 0.24
N LYS A 174 -10.54 6.90 0.03
CA LYS A 174 -10.63 8.31 -0.33
C LYS A 174 -9.98 9.22 0.73
N GLN A 175 -10.25 8.98 2.01
CA GLN A 175 -9.64 9.75 3.11
C GLN A 175 -8.12 9.58 3.14
N ILE A 176 -7.59 8.38 2.90
CA ILE A 176 -6.15 8.14 2.80
C ILE A 176 -5.56 8.85 1.57
N MET A 177 -6.24 8.85 0.42
CA MET A 177 -5.84 9.60 -0.77
C MET A 177 -5.77 11.11 -0.49
N GLN A 178 -6.70 11.66 0.29
CA GLN A 178 -6.70 13.05 0.72
C GLN A 178 -5.54 13.37 1.68
N LEU A 179 -5.22 12.47 2.62
CA LEU A 179 -4.04 12.61 3.48
C LEU A 179 -2.75 12.60 2.65
N TYR A 180 -2.65 11.69 1.68
CA TYR A 180 -1.53 11.65 0.74
C TYR A 180 -1.42 12.99 -0.04
N GLY A 181 -2.53 13.50 -0.54
CA GLY A 181 -2.59 14.77 -1.29
C GLY A 181 -2.19 15.99 -0.46
N LYS A 182 -2.51 16.00 0.84
CA LYS A 182 -2.21 17.11 1.75
C LYS A 182 -0.71 17.41 1.85
N TYR A 183 0.14 16.39 1.80
CA TYR A 183 1.59 16.53 2.00
C TYR A 183 2.40 16.30 0.72
N GLY A 184 1.76 15.85 -0.35
CA GLY A 184 2.41 15.54 -1.62
C GLY A 184 3.17 14.21 -1.63
N SER A 185 3.75 13.90 -2.79
CA SER A 185 4.55 12.68 -2.95
C SER A 185 5.80 12.72 -2.08
N GLY A 186 6.13 11.58 -1.51
CA GLY A 186 7.33 11.43 -0.68
C GLY A 186 7.11 11.54 0.83
N ALA A 187 5.92 11.98 1.27
CA ALA A 187 5.62 12.14 2.69
C ALA A 187 4.75 11.01 3.28
N SER A 188 4.34 10.03 2.48
CA SER A 188 3.43 8.96 2.89
C SER A 188 4.11 7.59 2.88
N PHE A 189 3.93 6.85 3.97
CA PHE A 189 4.54 5.54 4.20
C PHE A 189 3.46 4.54 4.61
N ILE A 190 3.72 3.26 4.35
CA ILE A 190 2.87 2.15 4.77
C ILE A 190 3.72 1.10 5.49
N ALA A 191 3.24 0.65 6.65
CA ALA A 191 3.85 -0.41 7.43
C ALA A 191 2.90 -1.58 7.52
N GLN A 192 3.33 -2.76 7.14
CA GLN A 192 2.52 -3.97 7.01
C GLN A 192 3.15 -5.12 7.75
N ALA A 193 2.43 -5.71 8.72
CA ALA A 193 2.86 -6.90 9.45
C ALA A 193 1.68 -7.61 10.12
N PRO A 194 1.82 -8.88 10.48
CA PRO A 194 0.87 -9.54 11.37
C PRO A 194 0.78 -8.81 12.72
N LYS A 195 -0.41 -8.72 13.27
CA LYS A 195 -0.68 -8.08 14.55
C LYS A 195 0.23 -8.64 15.65
N GLY A 196 0.89 -7.75 16.38
CA GLY A 196 1.82 -8.12 17.45
C GLY A 196 3.26 -8.39 17.01
N THR A 197 3.58 -8.29 15.71
CA THR A 197 4.94 -8.53 15.19
C THR A 197 5.67 -7.27 14.71
N PHE A 198 5.08 -6.09 14.86
CA PHE A 198 5.65 -4.82 14.39
C PHE A 198 7.04 -4.49 14.96
N GLY A 199 7.40 -5.08 16.10
CA GLY A 199 8.76 -4.97 16.65
C GLY A 199 9.85 -5.39 15.67
N GLN A 200 9.54 -6.24 14.72
CA GLN A 200 10.48 -6.73 13.70
C GLN A 200 10.72 -5.72 12.58
N ILE A 201 9.84 -4.73 12.40
CA ILE A 201 9.90 -3.82 11.24
C ILE A 201 10.02 -2.33 11.59
N TYR A 202 10.00 -1.91 12.85
CA TYR A 202 10.04 -0.49 13.22
C TYR A 202 11.22 0.29 12.64
N ASN A 203 12.35 -0.36 12.39
CA ASN A 203 13.58 0.25 11.88
C ASN A 203 14.06 -0.35 10.56
N THR A 204 13.17 -0.98 9.79
CA THR A 204 13.55 -1.66 8.55
C THR A 204 13.44 -0.80 7.30
N TYR A 205 12.80 0.37 7.37
CA TYR A 205 12.70 1.25 6.21
C TYR A 205 14.09 1.65 5.70
N GLY A 206 14.31 1.47 4.37
CA GLY A 206 15.59 1.78 3.73
C GLY A 206 16.69 0.73 3.94
N VAL A 207 16.50 -0.23 4.83
CA VAL A 207 17.47 -1.31 5.07
C VAL A 207 17.12 -2.54 4.24
N ASN A 208 15.86 -2.94 4.26
CA ASN A 208 15.42 -4.19 3.65
C ASN A 208 14.23 -4.03 2.69
N GLN A 209 13.28 -3.15 2.97
CA GLN A 209 12.07 -2.89 2.17
C GLN A 209 11.29 -4.14 1.75
N GLY A 210 11.34 -5.21 2.53
CA GLY A 210 10.68 -6.48 2.22
C GLY A 210 11.31 -7.28 1.07
N LEU A 211 12.51 -6.90 0.62
CA LEU A 211 13.17 -7.46 -0.56
C LEU A 211 14.38 -8.35 -0.23
N SER A 212 14.56 -8.74 1.03
CA SER A 212 15.64 -9.66 1.38
C SER A 212 15.44 -11.02 0.73
N PRO A 213 16.38 -11.52 -0.08
CA PRO A 213 16.31 -12.86 -0.65
C PRO A 213 16.21 -13.94 0.42
N ASP A 214 16.79 -13.68 1.59
CA ASP A 214 16.83 -14.61 2.72
C ASP A 214 15.64 -14.42 3.66
N GLY A 215 14.80 -13.41 3.44
CA GLY A 215 13.65 -13.03 4.28
C GLY A 215 13.99 -12.70 5.71
N ASN A 216 15.23 -12.42 6.00
CA ASN A 216 15.68 -11.97 7.30
C ASN A 216 15.65 -10.45 7.35
N PHE A 217 14.93 -9.92 8.31
CA PHE A 217 14.93 -8.50 8.67
C PHE A 217 15.94 -8.25 9.78
#